data_e187ffab9fd9c70dbe2666c651f03cca
#
_entry.id   e187ffab9fd9c70dbe2666c651f03cca
#
_cell.length_a   1.000
_cell.length_b   1.000
_cell.length_c   1.000
_cell.angle_alpha   90.00
_cell.angle_beta   90.00
_cell.angle_gamma   90.00
#
_symmetry.space_group_name_H-M   'P 1'
#
loop_
_entity.id
_entity.type
_entity.pdbx_description
1 polymer ?
#
loop_
_entity_poly.entity_id
_entity_poly.type
_entity_poly.pdbx_seq_one_letter_code
_entity_poly.pdbx_strand_id
1 'polypeptide(L)'
;MVFVDRYVFAREQLRYLIRTHKPDRVGIESPPFGESFSEGMYGLFLYTNEALRLERKDVVYLSAGQVKAHARESLKRPDKWKMDKPDMVAEAKRDTATRKPWNHNEADAYLVGRLAGRFWMFFEGLITESDLTPVEKHQFARTHTYTRGKKAGRTERSGIVYREEERFFLWSQV
;
A
#
# COMPACT_ATOMS: atom_id res chain seq x y z
N MET A 1 -6.13 4.82 -30.21
CA MET A 1 -6.78 4.79 -28.89
C MET A 1 -6.44 6.09 -28.19
N VAL A 2 -7.43 6.93 -27.92
CA VAL A 2 -7.27 8.21 -27.22
C VAL A 2 -6.87 7.93 -25.77
N PHE A 3 -6.16 8.85 -25.11
CA PHE A 3 -5.69 8.68 -23.72
C PHE A 3 -6.83 8.27 -22.76
N VAL A 4 -8.00 8.88 -22.89
CA VAL A 4 -9.18 8.58 -22.07
C VAL A 4 -9.62 7.12 -22.21
N ASP A 5 -9.59 6.56 -23.43
CA ASP A 5 -10.00 5.18 -23.67
C ASP A 5 -9.12 4.16 -22.91
N ARG A 6 -7.83 4.45 -22.75
CA ARG A 6 -6.90 3.58 -22.00
C ARG A 6 -7.24 3.53 -20.52
N TYR A 7 -7.64 4.65 -19.94
CA TYR A 7 -8.03 4.70 -18.51
C TYR A 7 -9.37 4.02 -18.27
N VAL A 8 -10.33 4.25 -19.17
CA VAL A 8 -11.62 3.55 -19.12
C VAL A 8 -11.39 2.04 -19.23
N PHE A 9 -10.56 1.60 -20.18
CA PHE A 9 -10.22 0.20 -20.33
C PHE A 9 -9.57 -0.37 -19.04
N ALA A 10 -8.57 0.30 -18.48
CA ALA A 10 -7.92 -0.12 -17.25
C ALA A 10 -8.90 -0.20 -16.07
N ARG A 11 -9.81 0.78 -15.94
CA ARG A 11 -10.89 0.76 -14.95
C ARG A 11 -11.77 -0.48 -15.09
N GLU A 12 -12.27 -0.75 -16.29
CA GLU A 12 -13.17 -1.89 -16.51
C GLU A 12 -12.46 -3.23 -16.31
N GLN A 13 -11.16 -3.34 -16.68
CA GLN A 13 -10.35 -4.52 -16.36
C GLN A 13 -10.21 -4.72 -14.85
N LEU A 14 -9.94 -3.67 -14.09
CA LEU A 14 -9.85 -3.74 -12.63
C LEU A 14 -11.20 -4.16 -12.01
N ARG A 15 -12.31 -3.57 -12.48
CA ARG A 15 -13.65 -3.97 -12.03
C ARG A 15 -13.95 -5.43 -12.33
N TYR A 16 -13.58 -5.91 -13.52
CA TYR A 16 -13.70 -7.32 -13.87
C TYR A 16 -12.91 -8.21 -12.91
N LEU A 17 -11.65 -7.87 -12.62
CA LEU A 17 -10.82 -8.61 -11.66
C LEU A 17 -11.43 -8.62 -10.25
N ILE A 18 -11.90 -7.47 -9.77
CA ILE A 18 -12.55 -7.37 -8.46
C ILE A 18 -13.80 -8.26 -8.40
N ARG A 19 -14.63 -8.25 -9.42
CA ARG A 19 -15.86 -9.07 -9.49
C ARG A 19 -15.57 -10.55 -9.60
N THR A 20 -14.50 -10.92 -10.33
CA THR A 20 -14.08 -12.31 -10.52
C THR A 20 -13.47 -12.90 -9.25
N HIS A 21 -12.56 -12.17 -8.62
CA HIS A 21 -11.81 -12.65 -7.46
C HIS A 21 -12.42 -12.29 -6.11
N LYS A 22 -13.37 -11.35 -6.10
CA LYS A 22 -14.13 -10.88 -4.93
C LYS A 22 -13.24 -10.62 -3.70
N PRO A 23 -12.16 -9.85 -3.82
CA PRO A 23 -11.33 -9.55 -2.67
C PRO A 23 -12.14 -8.76 -1.63
N ASP A 24 -11.94 -9.05 -0.35
CA ASP A 24 -12.56 -8.26 0.73
C ASP A 24 -11.88 -6.92 0.90
N ARG A 25 -10.56 -6.90 0.76
CA ARG A 25 -9.70 -5.73 0.98
C ARG A 25 -8.73 -5.55 -0.17
N VAL A 26 -8.32 -4.31 -0.42
CA VAL A 26 -7.39 -3.98 -1.51
C VAL A 26 -6.23 -3.14 -0.97
N GLY A 27 -5.02 -3.54 -1.34
CA GLY A 27 -3.83 -2.70 -1.17
C GLY A 27 -3.41 -2.10 -2.51
N ILE A 28 -3.08 -0.82 -2.53
CA ILE A 28 -2.60 -0.14 -3.73
C ILE A 28 -1.30 0.58 -3.41
N GLU A 29 -0.34 0.47 -4.32
CA GLU A 29 0.80 1.36 -4.27
C GLU A 29 0.35 2.78 -4.62
N SER A 30 0.54 3.70 -3.67
CA SER A 30 0.27 5.11 -3.91
C SER A 30 1.31 5.66 -4.89
N PRO A 31 0.87 6.47 -5.85
CA PRO A 31 1.82 7.15 -6.73
C PRO A 31 2.75 8.06 -5.90
N PRO A 32 3.97 8.28 -6.38
CA PRO A 32 4.88 9.22 -5.71
C PRO A 32 4.26 10.62 -5.71
N PHE A 33 4.21 11.24 -4.55
CA PHE A 33 3.80 12.64 -4.43
C PHE A 33 4.96 13.53 -4.85
N GLY A 34 4.72 14.53 -5.70
CA GLY A 34 5.70 15.52 -6.12
C GLY A 34 5.79 15.70 -7.63
N GLU A 35 6.82 16.42 -8.08
CA GLU A 35 7.03 16.80 -9.49
C GLU A 35 7.20 15.64 -10.48
N SER A 36 7.43 14.42 -9.99
CA SER A 36 7.56 13.22 -10.80
C SER A 36 6.21 12.60 -11.22
N PHE A 37 5.10 13.24 -10.87
CA PHE A 37 3.76 12.71 -11.10
C PHE A 37 3.30 13.08 -12.50
N SER A 38 3.39 12.17 -13.45
CA SER A 38 2.91 12.43 -14.81
C SER A 38 1.37 12.46 -14.87
N GLU A 39 0.81 13.26 -15.78
CA GLU A 39 -0.64 13.28 -16.08
C GLU A 39 -1.21 11.87 -16.29
N GLY A 40 -0.43 11.02 -16.98
CA GLY A 40 -0.81 9.65 -17.24
C GLY A 40 -0.97 8.81 -15.97
N MET A 41 -0.05 8.95 -15.03
CA MET A 41 -0.15 8.27 -13.73
C MET A 41 -1.30 8.80 -12.89
N TYR A 42 -1.54 10.11 -12.93
CA TYR A 42 -2.64 10.72 -12.22
C TYR A 42 -3.99 10.23 -12.75
N GLY A 43 -4.16 10.21 -14.07
CA GLY A 43 -5.37 9.66 -14.70
C GLY A 43 -5.60 8.20 -14.32
N LEU A 44 -4.57 7.35 -14.41
CA LEU A 44 -4.68 5.94 -14.01
C LEU A 44 -5.07 5.79 -12.53
N PHE A 45 -4.48 6.58 -11.65
CA PHE A 45 -4.81 6.56 -10.23
C PHE A 45 -6.26 6.97 -9.96
N LEU A 46 -6.77 8.02 -10.61
CA LEU A 46 -8.16 8.46 -10.48
C LEU A 46 -9.14 7.37 -10.93
N TYR A 47 -8.92 6.79 -12.11
CA TYR A 47 -9.80 5.73 -12.64
C TYR A 47 -9.72 4.43 -11.83
N THR A 48 -8.55 4.13 -11.24
CA THR A 48 -8.40 3.03 -10.28
C THR A 48 -9.24 3.27 -9.04
N ASN A 49 -9.18 4.47 -8.46
CA ASN A 49 -10.00 4.83 -7.30
C ASN A 49 -11.50 4.82 -7.61
N GLU A 50 -11.89 5.28 -8.79
CA GLU A 50 -13.28 5.19 -9.23
C GLU A 50 -13.76 3.73 -9.31
N ALA A 51 -12.95 2.84 -9.89
CA ALA A 51 -13.28 1.41 -9.94
C ALA A 51 -13.51 0.81 -8.55
N LEU A 52 -12.61 1.09 -7.62
CA LEU A 52 -12.70 0.58 -6.25
C LEU A 52 -13.91 1.12 -5.49
N ARG A 53 -14.23 2.41 -5.69
CA ARG A 53 -15.43 3.03 -5.15
C ARG A 53 -16.70 2.39 -5.70
N LEU A 54 -16.78 2.19 -7.02
CA LEU A 54 -17.94 1.56 -7.68
C LEU A 54 -18.14 0.11 -7.20
N GLU A 55 -17.08 -0.60 -6.90
CA GLU A 55 -17.12 -1.97 -6.38
C GLU A 55 -17.12 -2.02 -4.83
N ARG A 56 -17.26 -0.86 -4.16
CA ARG A 56 -17.37 -0.71 -2.69
C ARG A 56 -16.27 -1.43 -1.94
N LYS A 57 -15.01 -1.22 -2.34
CA LYS A 57 -13.85 -1.88 -1.73
C LYS A 57 -13.14 -0.96 -0.76
N ASP A 58 -12.82 -1.50 0.42
CA ASP A 58 -11.92 -0.87 1.37
C ASP A 58 -10.49 -0.93 0.84
N VAL A 59 -9.80 0.20 0.89
CA VAL A 59 -8.51 0.37 0.25
C VAL A 59 -7.49 0.93 1.21
N VAL A 60 -6.31 0.32 1.26
CA VAL A 60 -5.15 0.89 1.91
C VAL A 60 -4.12 1.33 0.87
N TYR A 61 -3.58 2.54 1.04
CA TYR A 61 -2.55 3.10 0.19
C TYR A 61 -1.18 2.93 0.82
N LEU A 62 -0.27 2.32 0.05
CA LEU A 62 1.09 2.02 0.49
C LEU A 62 2.08 2.72 -0.43
N SER A 63 3.02 3.48 0.13
CA SER A 63 4.09 4.03 -0.69
C SER A 63 5.10 2.94 -1.08
N ALA A 64 5.75 3.10 -2.22
CA ALA A 64 6.86 2.23 -2.64
C ALA A 64 7.95 2.12 -1.55
N GLY A 65 8.20 3.21 -0.82
CA GLY A 65 9.14 3.23 0.30
C GLY A 65 8.73 2.32 1.45
N GLN A 66 7.44 2.29 1.79
CA GLN A 66 6.90 1.40 2.84
C GLN A 66 7.03 -0.06 2.45
N VAL A 67 6.65 -0.41 1.23
CA VAL A 67 6.75 -1.79 0.71
C VAL A 67 8.21 -2.25 0.68
N LYS A 68 9.13 -1.41 0.18
CA LYS A 68 10.57 -1.71 0.15
C LYS A 68 11.17 -1.84 1.55
N ALA A 69 10.78 -1.01 2.50
CA ALA A 69 11.25 -1.11 3.89
C ALA A 69 10.82 -2.43 4.52
N HIS A 70 9.58 -2.85 4.33
CA HIS A 70 9.06 -4.12 4.83
C HIS A 70 9.77 -5.33 4.18
N ALA A 71 9.97 -5.31 2.85
CA ALA A 71 10.68 -6.36 2.14
C ALA A 71 12.17 -6.44 2.58
N ARG A 72 12.82 -5.28 2.79
CA ARG A 72 14.20 -5.20 3.28
C ARG A 72 14.37 -5.83 4.65
N GLU A 73 13.48 -5.53 5.60
CA GLU A 73 13.47 -6.13 6.94
C GLU A 73 13.31 -7.64 6.85
N SER A 74 12.37 -8.11 6.05
CA SER A 74 12.10 -9.53 5.82
C SER A 74 13.32 -10.28 5.25
N LEU A 75 14.07 -9.65 4.34
CA LEU A 75 15.34 -10.17 3.81
C LEU A 75 16.52 -9.99 4.78
N LYS A 76 16.31 -9.41 5.98
CA LYS A 76 17.36 -9.09 6.94
C LYS A 76 18.50 -8.26 6.35
N ARG A 77 18.18 -7.35 5.43
CA ARG A 77 19.14 -6.42 4.85
C ARG A 77 19.35 -5.22 5.77
N PRO A 78 20.54 -4.59 5.75
CA PRO A 78 20.79 -3.37 6.53
C PRO A 78 19.82 -2.23 6.17
N ASP A 79 19.49 -1.35 7.13
CA ASP A 79 18.52 -0.25 6.93
C ASP A 79 18.84 0.68 5.76
N LYS A 80 20.12 0.88 5.47
CA LYS A 80 20.56 1.72 4.33
C LYS A 80 20.60 0.98 3.00
N TRP A 81 20.28 -0.32 2.96
CA TRP A 81 20.26 -1.09 1.73
C TRP A 81 19.19 -0.57 0.79
N LYS A 82 19.58 -0.19 -0.44
CA LYS A 82 18.66 0.25 -1.46
C LYS A 82 18.06 -0.97 -2.17
N MET A 83 16.82 -1.28 -1.84
CA MET A 83 16.08 -2.37 -2.50
C MET A 83 15.89 -2.07 -3.97
N ASP A 84 16.31 -2.98 -4.83
CA ASP A 84 16.12 -2.94 -6.27
C ASP A 84 15.11 -4.01 -6.75
N LYS A 85 14.86 -4.09 -8.05
CA LYS A 85 13.91 -5.05 -8.63
C LYS A 85 14.30 -6.52 -8.39
N PRO A 86 15.57 -6.94 -8.54
CA PRO A 86 16.02 -8.27 -8.16
C PRO A 86 15.75 -8.62 -6.70
N ASP A 87 16.00 -7.70 -5.77
CA ASP A 87 15.71 -7.91 -4.34
C ASP A 87 14.22 -8.15 -4.08
N MET A 88 13.34 -7.35 -4.72
CA MET A 88 11.88 -7.50 -4.59
C MET A 88 11.41 -8.86 -5.11
N VAL A 89 11.93 -9.29 -6.27
CA VAL A 89 11.63 -10.62 -6.83
C VAL A 89 12.16 -11.74 -5.93
N ALA A 90 13.35 -11.59 -5.37
CA ALA A 90 13.94 -12.57 -4.45
C ALA A 90 13.07 -12.74 -3.20
N GLU A 91 12.58 -11.62 -2.64
CA GLU A 91 11.70 -11.65 -1.47
C GLU A 91 10.35 -12.32 -1.76
N ALA A 92 9.70 -11.98 -2.87
CA ALA A 92 8.45 -12.61 -3.26
C ALA A 92 8.59 -14.13 -3.46
N LYS A 93 9.69 -14.57 -4.07
CA LYS A 93 9.99 -16.00 -4.25
C LYS A 93 10.22 -16.71 -2.93
N ARG A 94 10.98 -16.09 -2.03
CA ARG A 94 11.29 -16.67 -0.72
C ARG A 94 10.02 -16.88 0.10
N ASP A 95 9.15 -15.90 0.12
CA ASP A 95 7.94 -15.89 0.93
C ASP A 95 6.88 -16.88 0.42
N THR A 96 6.75 -17.00 -0.90
CA THR A 96 5.74 -17.88 -1.50
C THR A 96 6.20 -19.31 -1.68
N ALA A 97 7.49 -19.60 -1.52
CA ALA A 97 8.10 -20.89 -1.82
C ALA A 97 7.73 -21.44 -3.23
N THR A 98 7.33 -20.54 -4.14
CA THR A 98 6.88 -20.94 -5.48
C THR A 98 8.05 -21.06 -6.45
N ARG A 99 7.96 -22.05 -7.35
CA ARG A 99 8.91 -22.20 -8.47
C ARG A 99 8.54 -21.34 -9.67
N LYS A 100 7.39 -20.67 -9.67
CA LYS A 100 6.96 -19.80 -10.76
C LYS A 100 7.98 -18.67 -10.95
N PRO A 101 8.40 -18.39 -12.19
CA PRO A 101 9.20 -17.21 -12.46
C PRO A 101 8.32 -15.97 -12.24
N TRP A 102 8.71 -15.15 -11.27
CA TRP A 102 8.07 -13.87 -11.01
C TRP A 102 8.71 -12.79 -11.87
N ASN A 103 7.92 -12.02 -12.58
CA ASN A 103 8.40 -10.74 -13.07
C ASN A 103 8.34 -9.69 -11.94
N HIS A 104 9.02 -8.56 -12.12
CA HIS A 104 9.11 -7.53 -11.07
C HIS A 104 7.75 -6.90 -10.73
N ASN A 105 6.83 -6.76 -11.70
CA ASN A 105 5.50 -6.18 -11.43
C ASN A 105 4.64 -7.14 -10.59
N GLU A 106 4.71 -8.43 -10.87
CA GLU A 106 4.02 -9.45 -10.05
C GLU A 106 4.59 -9.49 -8.63
N ALA A 107 5.93 -9.41 -8.50
CA ALA A 107 6.58 -9.37 -7.19
C ALA A 107 6.19 -8.12 -6.38
N ASP A 108 6.20 -6.96 -7.02
CA ASP A 108 5.79 -5.70 -6.38
C ASP A 108 4.32 -5.78 -5.94
N ALA A 109 3.41 -6.25 -6.80
CA ALA A 109 2.00 -6.42 -6.46
C ALA A 109 1.79 -7.40 -5.30
N TYR A 110 2.52 -8.52 -5.28
CA TYR A 110 2.48 -9.48 -4.19
C TYR A 110 2.93 -8.84 -2.86
N LEU A 111 4.05 -8.11 -2.86
CA LEU A 111 4.58 -7.49 -1.66
C LEU A 111 3.71 -6.34 -1.14
N VAL A 112 3.05 -5.60 -2.05
CA VAL A 112 1.98 -4.63 -1.69
C VAL A 112 0.83 -5.35 -1.01
N GLY A 113 0.35 -6.45 -1.59
CA GLY A 113 -0.74 -7.25 -1.02
C GLY A 113 -0.40 -7.84 0.35
N ARG A 114 0.84 -8.32 0.52
CA ARG A 114 1.33 -8.85 1.81
C ARG A 114 1.33 -7.78 2.89
N LEU A 115 1.90 -6.61 2.61
CA LEU A 115 1.93 -5.51 3.57
C LEU A 115 0.53 -4.99 3.89
N ALA A 116 -0.34 -4.89 2.87
CA ALA A 116 -1.75 -4.53 3.06
C ALA A 116 -2.47 -5.54 3.96
N GLY A 117 -2.26 -6.84 3.75
CA GLY A 117 -2.83 -7.89 4.60
C GLY A 117 -2.41 -7.74 6.06
N ARG A 118 -1.12 -7.50 6.31
CA ARG A 118 -0.59 -7.24 7.67
C ARG A 118 -1.23 -6.00 8.30
N PHE A 119 -1.40 -4.92 7.52
CA PHE A 119 -2.09 -3.72 7.97
C PHE A 119 -3.54 -4.00 8.37
N TRP A 120 -4.29 -4.71 7.53
CA TRP A 120 -5.70 -5.05 7.82
C TRP A 120 -5.84 -5.94 9.04
N MET A 121 -4.97 -6.95 9.20
CA MET A 121 -4.96 -7.77 10.41
C MET A 121 -4.76 -6.93 11.68
N PHE A 122 -3.86 -5.97 11.64
CA PHE A 122 -3.63 -5.07 12.76
C PHE A 122 -4.80 -4.09 12.97
N PHE A 123 -5.32 -3.52 11.89
CA PHE A 123 -6.44 -2.58 11.94
C PHE A 123 -7.71 -3.24 12.52
N GLU A 124 -7.98 -4.48 12.18
CA GLU A 124 -9.13 -5.24 12.67
C GLU A 124 -8.90 -5.90 14.05
N GLY A 125 -7.73 -5.70 14.63
CA GLY A 125 -7.39 -6.27 15.93
C GLY A 125 -7.13 -7.78 15.95
N LEU A 126 -6.92 -8.38 14.76
CA LEU A 126 -6.55 -9.80 14.64
C LEU A 126 -5.10 -10.07 15.07
N ILE A 127 -4.27 -9.05 15.02
CA ILE A 127 -2.94 -9.02 15.58
C ILE A 127 -2.75 -7.76 16.41
N THR A 128 -1.86 -7.82 17.39
CA THR A 128 -1.57 -6.72 18.31
C THR A 128 -0.26 -6.02 17.94
N GLU A 129 0.06 -4.91 18.58
CA GLU A 129 1.33 -4.20 18.36
C GLU A 129 2.55 -5.07 18.70
N SER A 130 2.42 -6.04 19.61
CA SER A 130 3.50 -6.99 19.93
C SER A 130 3.82 -7.95 18.79
N ASP A 131 2.86 -8.19 17.88
CA ASP A 131 3.01 -9.09 16.75
C ASP A 131 3.59 -8.38 15.50
N LEU A 132 3.79 -7.07 15.60
CA LEU A 132 4.35 -6.26 14.52
C LEU A 132 5.88 -6.28 14.54
N THR A 133 6.47 -6.34 13.37
CA THR A 133 7.91 -6.10 13.21
C THR A 133 8.27 -4.64 13.51
N PRO A 134 9.53 -4.28 13.75
CA PRO A 134 9.94 -2.89 13.94
C PRO A 134 9.52 -1.96 12.79
N VAL A 135 9.62 -2.42 11.54
CA VAL A 135 9.18 -1.64 10.37
C VAL A 135 7.66 -1.50 10.35
N GLU A 136 6.92 -2.56 10.62
CA GLU A 136 5.45 -2.50 10.71
C GLU A 136 4.98 -1.59 11.83
N LYS A 137 5.59 -1.65 13.02
CA LYS A 137 5.30 -0.70 14.12
C LYS A 137 5.49 0.75 13.69
N HIS A 138 6.60 1.03 13.02
CA HIS A 138 6.86 2.36 12.51
C HIS A 138 5.84 2.81 11.47
N GLN A 139 5.31 1.90 10.67
CA GLN A 139 4.35 2.21 9.60
C GLN A 139 2.90 2.23 10.08
N PHE A 140 2.51 1.33 10.98
CA PHE A 140 1.11 1.15 11.38
C PHE A 140 0.78 1.87 12.70
N ALA A 141 1.70 1.90 13.63
CA ALA A 141 1.49 2.38 15.00
C ALA A 141 2.33 3.61 15.37
N ARG A 142 3.01 4.23 14.40
CA ARG A 142 3.82 5.42 14.65
C ARG A 142 2.96 6.55 15.21
N THR A 143 3.41 7.14 16.31
CA THR A 143 2.83 8.34 16.89
C THR A 143 3.73 9.55 16.62
N HIS A 144 3.13 10.70 16.44
CA HIS A 144 3.79 11.99 16.35
C HIS A 144 3.18 12.96 17.35
N THR A 145 4.00 13.48 18.26
CA THR A 145 3.57 14.54 19.18
C THR A 145 4.04 15.89 18.66
N TYR A 146 3.09 16.77 18.41
CA TYR A 146 3.37 18.12 17.95
C TYR A 146 3.96 18.95 19.09
N THR A 147 5.15 19.51 18.88
CA THR A 147 5.83 20.35 19.87
C THR A 147 5.57 21.84 19.68
N ARG A 148 5.04 22.23 18.52
CA ARG A 148 4.84 23.66 18.14
C ARG A 148 3.54 23.84 17.35
N GLY A 149 3.08 25.11 17.29
CA GLY A 149 1.91 25.52 16.50
C GLY A 149 0.58 25.20 17.18
N LYS A 150 -0.52 25.32 16.42
CA LYS A 150 -1.91 25.14 16.94
C LYS A 150 -2.19 23.72 17.47
N LYS A 151 -1.35 22.74 17.13
CA LYS A 151 -1.47 21.35 17.56
C LYS A 151 -0.49 20.97 18.68
N ALA A 152 0.24 21.94 19.26
CA ALA A 152 1.22 21.65 20.31
C ALA A 152 0.61 20.83 21.45
N GLY A 153 1.30 19.78 21.88
CA GLY A 153 0.83 18.85 22.91
C GLY A 153 -0.11 17.75 22.41
N ARG A 154 -0.59 17.83 21.17
CA ARG A 154 -1.44 16.78 20.58
C ARG A 154 -0.57 15.65 20.04
N THR A 155 -0.92 14.42 20.37
CA THR A 155 -0.31 13.21 19.81
C THR A 155 -1.27 12.61 18.79
N GLU A 156 -0.78 12.36 17.59
CA GLU A 156 -1.54 11.72 16.52
C GLU A 156 -0.78 10.49 16.02
N ARG A 157 -1.49 9.42 15.70
CA ARG A 157 -0.89 8.35 14.92
C ARG A 157 -0.70 8.83 13.49
N SER A 158 0.46 8.55 12.91
CA SER A 158 0.77 8.83 11.53
C SER A 158 1.21 7.53 10.85
N GLY A 159 0.89 7.35 9.58
CA GLY A 159 1.30 6.16 8.85
C GLY A 159 0.46 5.89 7.62
N ILE A 160 0.04 4.66 7.47
CA ILE A 160 -0.75 4.22 6.32
C ILE A 160 -2.11 4.91 6.31
N VAL A 161 -2.49 5.37 5.13
CA VAL A 161 -3.79 5.98 4.88
C VAL A 161 -4.78 4.91 4.44
N TYR A 162 -5.90 4.88 5.10
CA TYR A 162 -7.02 4.02 4.80
C TYR A 162 -8.20 4.85 4.28
N ARG A 163 -8.95 4.35 3.33
CA ARG A 163 -10.14 5.00 2.77
C ARG A 163 -11.38 4.15 3.00
N GLU A 164 -12.37 4.70 3.66
CA GLU A 164 -13.71 4.13 3.83
C GLU A 164 -14.73 5.11 3.25
N GLU A 165 -15.65 4.63 2.43
CA GLU A 165 -16.82 5.38 1.91
C GLU A 165 -16.50 6.83 1.47
N GLU A 166 -15.45 7.05 0.69
CA GLU A 166 -14.99 8.38 0.24
C GLU A 166 -14.29 9.24 1.32
N ARG A 167 -14.13 8.75 2.53
CA ARG A 167 -13.37 9.44 3.56
C ARG A 167 -11.94 8.94 3.59
N PHE A 168 -10.99 9.87 3.65
CA PHE A 168 -9.61 9.53 3.95
C PHE A 168 -9.43 9.57 5.45
N PHE A 169 -9.16 8.42 6.04
CA PHE A 169 -8.68 8.37 7.39
C PHE A 169 -7.16 8.31 7.37
N LEU A 170 -6.53 9.41 7.74
CA LEU A 170 -5.25 9.28 8.38
C LEU A 170 -5.56 8.55 9.69
N TRP A 171 -4.98 7.40 9.91
CA TRP A 171 -5.07 6.77 11.20
C TRP A 171 -4.47 7.72 12.23
N SER A 172 -5.28 8.65 12.65
CA SER A 172 -4.99 9.62 13.68
C SER A 172 -6.01 9.42 14.75
N GLN A 173 -5.60 8.88 15.87
CA GLN A 173 -6.12 9.25 17.18
C GLN A 173 -5.58 8.27 18.21
N VAL A 174 -4.85 8.77 19.13
CA VAL A 174 -4.84 8.31 20.49
C VAL A 174 -5.49 9.40 21.32
#